data_85a72750f9ed38a8392fba6767d95a55
#
_entry.id   85a72750f9ed38a8392fba6767d95a55
#
_cell.length_a   1.000
_cell.length_b   1.000
_cell.length_c   1.000
_cell.angle_alpha   90.00
_cell.angle_beta   90.00
_cell.angle_gamma   90.00
#
_symmetry.space_group_name_H-M   'P 1'
#
loop_
_entity.id
_entity.type
_entity.pdbx_description
1 polymer ?
#
loop_
_entity_poly.entity_id
_entity_poly.type
_entity_poly.pdbx_seq_one_letter_code
_entity_poly.pdbx_strand_id
1 'polypeptide(L)'
;MSGKIHRYLAGDHERLDTLLERAMPDPENIDAAVYAEFRAGLLKHIGIEEKVLFPAARQQRGGEALPLAAKLRLDHGALTALLVPSPTTPIVAAIRAILRVHNTIEEDAGGAYEQCEELIGAEIDRILLEMRNFPYVKGLPHVDNPFVMDATRRAIARAGYELEV
;
A
#
# COMPACT_ATOMS: atom_id res chain seq x y z
N MET A 1 -6.93 -20.36 9.22
CA MET A 1 -7.95 -19.81 8.30
C MET A 1 -7.83 -18.30 8.30
N SER A 2 -7.71 -17.68 7.14
CA SER A 2 -7.61 -16.22 7.06
C SER A 2 -8.92 -15.56 7.51
N GLY A 3 -8.80 -14.52 8.34
CA GLY A 3 -9.93 -13.79 8.88
C GLY A 3 -10.59 -12.85 7.87
N LYS A 4 -11.60 -12.10 8.33
CA LYS A 4 -12.39 -11.22 7.46
C LYS A 4 -11.58 -10.02 6.93
N ILE A 5 -10.74 -9.41 7.79
CA ILE A 5 -9.89 -8.28 7.41
C ILE A 5 -8.81 -8.76 6.44
N HIS A 6 -8.15 -9.87 6.75
CA HIS A 6 -7.16 -10.47 5.87
C HIS A 6 -7.73 -10.73 4.46
N ARG A 7 -8.89 -11.39 4.37
CA ARG A 7 -9.51 -11.65 3.07
C ARG A 7 -9.88 -10.37 2.30
N TYR A 8 -10.33 -9.35 3.00
CA TYR A 8 -10.68 -8.06 2.39
C TYR A 8 -9.45 -7.36 1.80
N LEU A 9 -8.37 -7.24 2.57
CA LEU A 9 -7.16 -6.54 2.15
C LEU A 9 -6.32 -7.35 1.17
N ALA A 10 -6.17 -8.65 1.37
CA ALA A 10 -5.48 -9.51 0.42
C ALA A 10 -6.21 -9.56 -0.93
N GLY A 11 -7.55 -9.60 -0.92
CA GLY A 11 -8.34 -9.46 -2.14
C GLY A 11 -8.15 -8.12 -2.85
N ASP A 12 -7.93 -7.06 -2.09
CA ASP A 12 -7.60 -5.74 -2.66
C ASP A 12 -6.18 -5.71 -3.27
N HIS A 13 -5.21 -6.39 -2.66
CA HIS A 13 -3.88 -6.59 -3.27
C HIS A 13 -3.97 -7.29 -4.63
N GLU A 14 -4.75 -8.36 -4.73
CA GLU A 14 -4.97 -9.07 -6.01
C GLU A 14 -5.60 -8.15 -7.08
N ARG A 15 -6.58 -7.35 -6.67
CA ARG A 15 -7.21 -6.36 -7.55
C ARG A 15 -6.23 -5.32 -8.04
N LEU A 16 -5.40 -4.78 -7.14
CA LEU A 16 -4.38 -3.77 -7.47
C LEU A 16 -3.28 -4.35 -8.37
N ASP A 17 -2.86 -5.57 -8.12
CA ASP A 17 -1.88 -6.26 -8.97
C ASP A 17 -2.41 -6.44 -10.40
N THR A 18 -3.66 -6.89 -10.53
CA THR A 18 -4.35 -6.99 -11.83
C THR A 18 -4.45 -5.65 -12.55
N LEU A 19 -4.76 -4.56 -11.84
CA LEU A 19 -4.78 -3.21 -12.41
C LEU A 19 -3.40 -2.78 -12.91
N LEU A 20 -2.36 -3.05 -12.15
CA LEU A 20 -1.00 -2.69 -12.54
C LEU A 20 -0.52 -3.51 -13.75
N GLU A 21 -0.87 -4.79 -13.83
CA GLU A 21 -0.61 -5.61 -15.02
C GLU A 21 -1.32 -5.06 -16.25
N ARG A 22 -2.58 -4.70 -16.13
CA ARG A 22 -3.37 -4.10 -17.20
C ARG A 22 -2.89 -2.70 -17.62
N ALA A 23 -2.35 -1.95 -16.67
CA ALA A 23 -1.80 -0.62 -16.93
C ALA A 23 -0.52 -0.67 -17.77
N MET A 24 0.24 -1.74 -17.70
CA MET A 24 1.47 -1.92 -18.47
C MET A 24 1.48 -3.30 -19.13
N PRO A 25 0.71 -3.47 -20.21
CA PRO A 25 0.63 -4.74 -20.94
C PRO A 25 1.96 -5.13 -21.60
N ASP A 26 2.78 -4.14 -21.90
CA ASP A 26 4.17 -4.31 -22.32
C ASP A 26 5.05 -3.16 -21.78
N PRO A 27 6.40 -3.33 -21.72
CA PRO A 27 7.29 -2.34 -21.10
C PRO A 27 7.27 -0.94 -21.75
N GLU A 28 6.81 -0.83 -22.98
CA GLU A 28 6.84 0.45 -23.74
C GLU A 28 5.49 1.18 -23.71
N ASN A 29 4.42 0.51 -23.26
CA ASN A 29 3.08 1.05 -23.30
C ASN A 29 2.44 1.07 -21.92
N ILE A 30 2.25 2.25 -21.37
CA ILE A 30 1.52 2.45 -20.12
C ILE A 30 0.14 3.04 -20.45
N ASP A 31 -0.91 2.31 -20.07
CA ASP A 31 -2.28 2.82 -20.14
C ASP A 31 -2.50 3.80 -18.97
N ALA A 32 -2.51 5.07 -19.28
CA ALA A 32 -2.62 6.14 -18.29
C ALA A 32 -3.93 6.10 -17.49
N ALA A 33 -5.03 5.69 -18.12
CA ALA A 33 -6.32 5.60 -17.44
C ALA A 33 -6.36 4.46 -16.44
N VAL A 34 -5.86 3.28 -16.81
CA VAL A 34 -5.78 2.12 -15.93
C VAL A 34 -4.76 2.36 -14.82
N TYR A 35 -3.63 3.00 -15.12
CA TYR A 35 -2.66 3.39 -14.10
C TYR A 35 -3.25 4.39 -13.09
N ALA A 36 -4.08 5.33 -13.53
CA ALA A 36 -4.77 6.25 -12.62
C ALA A 36 -5.73 5.51 -11.68
N GLU A 37 -6.42 4.47 -12.15
CA GLU A 37 -7.25 3.61 -11.30
C GLU A 37 -6.40 2.85 -10.26
N PHE A 38 -5.29 2.27 -10.69
CA PHE A 38 -4.32 1.63 -9.79
C PHE A 38 -3.81 2.59 -8.73
N ARG A 39 -3.37 3.78 -9.14
CA ARG A 39 -2.85 4.82 -8.25
C ARG A 39 -3.86 5.22 -7.18
N ALA A 40 -5.09 5.52 -7.58
CA ALA A 40 -6.18 5.86 -6.66
C ALA A 40 -6.50 4.69 -5.71
N GLY A 41 -6.52 3.48 -6.23
CA GLY A 41 -6.75 2.26 -5.44
C GLY A 41 -5.66 2.01 -4.42
N LEU A 42 -4.39 2.15 -4.78
CA LEU A 42 -3.27 1.98 -3.85
C LEU A 42 -3.25 3.05 -2.77
N LEU A 43 -3.50 4.31 -3.12
CA LEU A 43 -3.61 5.40 -2.13
C LEU A 43 -4.75 5.15 -1.14
N LYS A 44 -5.88 4.67 -1.62
CA LYS A 44 -7.01 4.29 -0.74
C LYS A 44 -6.64 3.13 0.16
N HIS A 45 -6.01 2.10 -0.38
CA HIS A 45 -5.56 0.92 0.37
C HIS A 45 -4.62 1.32 1.52
N ILE A 46 -3.57 2.07 1.22
CA ILE A 46 -2.64 2.60 2.23
C ILE A 46 -3.39 3.48 3.26
N GLY A 47 -4.32 4.29 2.80
CA GLY A 47 -5.15 5.12 3.70
C GLY A 47 -5.99 4.29 4.67
N ILE A 48 -6.58 3.19 4.21
CA ILE A 48 -7.32 2.25 5.06
C ILE A 48 -6.42 1.67 6.15
N GLU A 49 -5.24 1.24 5.82
CA GLU A 49 -4.31 0.67 6.78
C GLU A 49 -3.80 1.69 7.79
N GLU A 50 -3.33 2.82 7.32
CA GLU A 50 -2.74 3.85 8.17
C GLU A 50 -3.76 4.61 9.03
N LYS A 51 -5.00 4.73 8.59
CA LYS A 51 -6.03 5.54 9.27
C LYS A 51 -7.12 4.72 9.96
N VAL A 52 -7.30 3.46 9.61
CA VAL A 52 -8.35 2.61 10.20
C VAL A 52 -7.73 1.39 10.88
N LEU A 53 -7.01 0.54 10.14
CA LEU A 53 -6.56 -0.77 10.64
C LEU A 53 -5.51 -0.67 11.73
N PHE A 54 -4.38 -0.03 11.44
CA PHE A 54 -3.26 0.06 12.38
C PHE A 54 -3.60 0.90 13.62
N PRO A 55 -4.34 2.01 13.52
CA PRO A 55 -4.84 2.71 14.72
C PRO A 55 -5.76 1.86 15.60
N ALA A 56 -6.64 1.04 15.00
CA ALA A 56 -7.50 0.14 15.77
C ALA A 56 -6.68 -0.92 16.53
N ALA A 57 -5.70 -1.54 15.88
CA ALA A 57 -4.80 -2.49 16.52
C ALA A 57 -3.94 -1.83 17.63
N ARG A 58 -3.42 -0.63 17.38
CA ARG A 58 -2.66 0.15 18.34
C ARG A 58 -3.48 0.47 19.59
N GLN A 59 -4.75 0.81 19.43
CA GLN A 59 -5.66 1.08 20.54
C GLN A 59 -5.81 -0.16 21.43
N GLN A 60 -5.94 -1.35 20.85
CA GLN A 60 -6.03 -2.60 21.59
C GLN A 60 -4.72 -2.98 22.31
N ARG A 61 -3.60 -2.41 21.90
CA ARG A 61 -2.30 -2.55 22.56
C ARG A 61 -2.00 -1.45 23.59
N GLY A 62 -3.01 -0.72 24.04
CA GLY A 62 -2.81 0.37 25.01
C GLY A 62 -2.07 1.59 24.45
N GLY A 63 -2.08 1.79 23.14
CA GLY A 63 -1.42 2.91 22.46
C GLY A 63 -0.07 2.58 21.82
N GLU A 64 0.43 1.35 22.00
CA GLU A 64 1.67 0.90 21.37
C GLU A 64 1.44 0.41 19.94
N ALA A 65 2.25 0.89 19.01
CA ALA A 65 2.22 0.43 17.63
C ALA A 65 2.62 -1.05 17.50
N LEU A 66 2.12 -1.74 16.47
CA LEU A 66 2.62 -3.05 16.09
C LEU A 66 4.12 -2.99 15.78
N PRO A 67 4.91 -4.01 16.11
CA PRO A 67 6.34 -4.06 15.74
C PRO A 67 6.58 -3.90 14.25
N LEU A 68 5.68 -4.44 13.40
CA LEU A 68 5.76 -4.33 11.94
C LEU A 68 5.37 -2.95 11.40
N ALA A 69 4.64 -2.14 12.16
CA ALA A 69 4.08 -0.88 11.68
C ALA A 69 5.14 0.11 11.18
N ALA A 70 6.31 0.16 11.81
CA ALA A 70 7.40 1.06 11.39
C ALA A 70 7.92 0.72 9.98
N LYS A 71 8.14 -0.56 9.71
CA LYS A 71 8.59 -1.03 8.39
C LYS A 71 7.51 -0.79 7.33
N LEU A 72 6.26 -1.14 7.62
CA LEU A 72 5.15 -0.95 6.69
C LEU A 72 4.95 0.54 6.36
N ARG A 73 5.10 1.43 7.35
CA ARG A 73 5.02 2.87 7.12
C ARG A 73 6.13 3.39 6.20
N LEU A 74 7.35 2.88 6.32
CA LEU A 74 8.44 3.22 5.41
C LEU A 74 8.15 2.75 3.98
N ASP A 75 7.60 1.54 3.82
CA ASP A 75 7.17 1.02 2.52
C ASP A 75 6.05 1.88 1.92
N HIS A 76 5.04 2.27 2.71
CA HIS A 76 3.99 3.19 2.29
C HIS A 76 4.56 4.54 1.85
N GLY A 77 5.56 5.06 2.56
CA GLY A 77 6.27 6.29 2.19
C GLY A 77 6.97 6.16 0.84
N ALA A 78 7.64 5.05 0.57
CA ALA A 78 8.27 4.77 -0.70
C ALA A 78 7.25 4.61 -1.84
N LEU A 79 6.18 3.86 -1.61
CA LEU A 79 5.09 3.67 -2.58
C LEU A 79 4.39 4.99 -2.93
N THR A 80 4.03 5.78 -1.93
CA THR A 80 3.38 7.08 -2.17
C THR A 80 4.30 8.06 -2.90
N ALA A 81 5.60 8.06 -2.60
CA ALA A 81 6.58 8.86 -3.32
C ALA A 81 6.68 8.44 -4.80
N LEU A 82 6.68 7.14 -5.08
CA LEU A 82 6.69 6.60 -6.45
C LEU A 82 5.41 6.94 -7.25
N LEU A 83 4.31 7.24 -6.58
CA LEU A 83 3.06 7.62 -7.23
C LEU A 83 2.98 9.12 -7.57
N VAL A 84 3.94 9.95 -7.12
CA VAL A 84 3.94 11.39 -7.41
C VAL A 84 4.34 11.69 -8.85
N PRO A 85 5.46 11.16 -9.40
CA PRO A 85 5.83 11.40 -10.78
C PRO A 85 4.93 10.64 -11.76
N SER A 86 4.99 11.04 -13.01
CA SER A 86 4.36 10.28 -14.10
C SER A 86 4.96 8.87 -14.18
N PRO A 87 4.15 7.85 -14.47
CA PRO A 87 4.64 6.48 -14.52
C PRO A 87 5.66 6.28 -15.66
N THR A 88 6.72 5.59 -15.34
CA THR A 88 7.73 5.08 -16.28
C THR A 88 7.96 3.61 -16.00
N THR A 89 8.59 2.90 -16.93
CA THR A 89 8.94 1.49 -16.73
C THR A 89 9.75 1.25 -15.45
N PRO A 90 10.80 2.04 -15.14
CA PRO A 90 11.52 1.88 -13.86
C PRO A 90 10.66 2.15 -12.63
N ILE A 91 9.77 3.15 -12.66
CA ILE A 91 8.86 3.45 -11.55
C ILE A 91 7.90 2.30 -11.30
N VAL A 92 7.28 1.75 -12.34
CA VAL A 92 6.37 0.60 -12.22
C VAL A 92 7.11 -0.63 -11.70
N ALA A 93 8.32 -0.88 -12.19
CA ALA A 93 9.15 -1.99 -11.70
C ALA A 93 9.49 -1.83 -10.21
N ALA A 94 9.82 -0.62 -9.75
CA ALA A 94 10.08 -0.32 -8.35
C ALA A 94 8.83 -0.53 -7.48
N ILE A 95 7.68 -0.06 -7.92
CA ILE A 95 6.39 -0.29 -7.23
C ILE A 95 6.14 -1.79 -7.06
N ARG A 96 6.29 -2.58 -8.12
CA ARG A 96 6.11 -4.04 -8.06
C ARG A 96 7.09 -4.72 -7.10
N ALA A 97 8.35 -4.31 -7.11
CA ALA A 97 9.38 -4.86 -6.24
C ALA A 97 9.05 -4.61 -4.75
N ILE A 98 8.62 -3.40 -4.41
CA ILE A 98 8.24 -3.05 -3.05
C ILE A 98 6.97 -3.80 -2.64
N LEU A 99 5.92 -3.78 -3.45
CA LEU A 99 4.65 -4.47 -3.15
C LEU A 99 4.84 -5.97 -2.91
N ARG A 100 5.73 -6.62 -3.66
CA ARG A 100 6.02 -8.04 -3.47
C ARG A 100 6.52 -8.37 -2.06
N VAL A 101 7.44 -7.57 -1.54
CA VAL A 101 7.97 -7.72 -0.17
C VAL A 101 6.93 -7.29 0.86
N HIS A 102 6.32 -6.13 0.64
CA HIS A 102 5.36 -5.51 1.52
C HIS A 102 4.14 -6.41 1.77
N ASN A 103 3.51 -6.90 0.71
CA ASN A 103 2.34 -7.78 0.81
C ASN A 103 2.66 -9.06 1.58
N THR A 104 3.86 -9.62 1.43
CA THR A 104 4.32 -10.77 2.21
C THR A 104 4.36 -10.47 3.72
N ILE A 105 4.86 -9.30 4.11
CA ILE A 105 4.91 -8.90 5.53
C ILE A 105 3.48 -8.78 6.10
N GLU A 106 2.53 -8.41 5.29
CA GLU A 106 1.15 -8.23 5.72
C GLU A 106 0.33 -9.52 5.72
N GLU A 107 0.46 -10.33 4.67
CA GLU A 107 -0.43 -11.48 4.40
C GLU A 107 0.06 -12.81 4.98
N ASP A 108 1.37 -13.00 5.15
CA ASP A 108 1.91 -14.28 5.62
C ASP A 108 1.44 -14.61 7.04
N ALA A 109 1.52 -15.88 7.39
CA ALA A 109 1.23 -16.35 8.74
C ALA A 109 2.08 -15.58 9.78
N GLY A 110 1.43 -15.01 10.79
CA GLY A 110 2.07 -14.12 11.75
C GLY A 110 2.32 -12.70 11.23
N GLY A 111 1.86 -12.37 10.03
CA GLY A 111 1.97 -11.06 9.44
C GLY A 111 1.04 -10.01 10.04
N ALA A 112 1.07 -8.80 9.48
CA ALA A 112 0.36 -7.67 10.06
C ALA A 112 -1.15 -7.87 10.13
N TYR A 113 -1.76 -8.46 9.10
CA TYR A 113 -3.22 -8.66 9.07
C TYR A 113 -3.70 -9.64 10.13
N GLU A 114 -2.98 -10.76 10.31
CA GLU A 114 -3.30 -11.74 11.35
C GLU A 114 -3.16 -11.11 12.75
N GLN A 115 -2.07 -10.39 13.00
CA GLN A 115 -1.86 -9.69 14.27
C GLN A 115 -2.95 -8.65 14.54
N CYS A 116 -3.36 -7.88 13.53
CA CYS A 116 -4.47 -6.92 13.67
C CYS A 116 -5.79 -7.62 14.00
N GLU A 117 -6.11 -8.72 13.32
CA GLU A 117 -7.35 -9.46 13.58
C GLU A 117 -7.40 -10.03 15.00
N GLU A 118 -6.30 -10.60 15.48
CA GLU A 118 -6.20 -11.11 16.84
C GLU A 118 -6.42 -10.01 17.89
N LEU A 119 -5.82 -8.84 17.68
CA LEU A 119 -5.95 -7.70 18.58
C LEU A 119 -7.34 -7.06 18.55
N ILE A 120 -7.91 -6.88 17.38
CA ILE A 120 -9.20 -6.22 17.18
C ILE A 120 -10.36 -7.11 17.69
N GLY A 121 -10.27 -8.43 17.47
CA GLY A 121 -11.18 -9.41 18.07
C GLY A 121 -12.66 -9.12 17.78
N ALA A 122 -13.42 -8.84 18.83
CA ALA A 122 -14.88 -8.63 18.73
C ALA A 122 -15.28 -7.40 17.88
N GLU A 123 -14.35 -6.46 17.67
CA GLU A 123 -14.59 -5.23 16.89
C GLU A 123 -14.37 -5.41 15.38
N ILE A 124 -14.00 -6.59 14.91
CA ILE A 124 -13.66 -6.85 13.49
C ILE A 124 -14.75 -6.38 12.54
N ASP A 125 -16.02 -6.66 12.82
CA ASP A 125 -17.13 -6.29 11.92
C ASP A 125 -17.31 -4.76 11.84
N ARG A 126 -17.12 -4.06 12.95
CA ARG A 126 -17.16 -2.60 12.97
C ARG A 126 -15.99 -1.99 12.17
N ILE A 127 -14.79 -2.48 12.39
CA ILE A 127 -13.59 -2.00 11.67
C ILE A 127 -13.69 -2.32 10.17
N LEU A 128 -14.17 -3.51 9.82
CA LEU A 128 -14.39 -3.88 8.42
C LEU A 128 -15.39 -2.95 7.73
N LEU A 129 -16.44 -2.53 8.43
CA LEU A 129 -17.42 -1.58 7.91
C LEU A 129 -16.76 -0.19 7.68
N GLU A 130 -15.95 0.27 8.62
CA GLU A 130 -15.18 1.53 8.45
C GLU A 130 -14.24 1.45 7.24
N MET A 131 -13.55 0.33 7.06
CA MET A 131 -12.66 0.11 5.91
C MET A 131 -13.42 0.15 4.59
N ARG A 132 -14.59 -0.50 4.52
CA ARG A 132 -15.46 -0.50 3.32
C ARG A 132 -16.00 0.89 3.00
N ASN A 133 -16.27 1.69 4.00
CA ASN A 133 -16.77 3.06 3.88
C ASN A 133 -15.66 4.11 3.72
N PHE A 134 -14.40 3.69 3.70
CA PHE A 134 -13.29 4.62 3.51
C PHE A 134 -13.45 5.37 2.18
N PRO A 135 -13.30 6.72 2.18
CA PRO A 135 -13.60 7.52 1.01
C PRO A 135 -12.62 7.25 -0.14
N TYR A 136 -13.11 7.42 -1.35
CA TYR A 136 -12.26 7.43 -2.54
C TYR A 136 -11.17 8.49 -2.41
N VAL A 137 -9.94 8.10 -2.76
CA VAL A 137 -8.78 9.00 -2.75
C VAL A 137 -8.48 9.42 -4.18
N LYS A 138 -8.79 10.67 -4.50
CA LYS A 138 -8.41 11.25 -5.79
C LYS A 138 -6.92 11.54 -5.80
N GLY A 139 -6.20 11.02 -6.78
CA GLY A 139 -4.81 11.36 -7.01
C GLY A 139 -4.64 12.82 -7.42
N LEU A 140 -3.62 13.47 -6.88
CA LEU A 140 -3.19 14.79 -7.35
C LEU A 140 -2.53 14.66 -8.74
N PRO A 141 -2.45 15.74 -9.52
CA PRO A 141 -1.69 15.75 -10.77
C PRO A 141 -0.26 15.26 -10.54
N HIS A 142 0.31 14.56 -11.52
CA HIS A 142 1.71 14.14 -11.47
C HIS A 142 2.64 15.36 -11.48
N VAL A 143 3.77 15.23 -10.80
CA VAL A 143 4.82 16.25 -10.73
C VAL A 143 6.14 15.62 -11.15
N ASP A 144 6.66 16.06 -12.29
CA ASP A 144 7.88 15.56 -12.89
C ASP A 144 8.98 16.63 -12.81
N ASN A 145 9.75 16.61 -11.72
CA ASN A 145 10.91 17.47 -11.56
C ASN A 145 12.01 16.76 -10.76
N PRO A 146 13.27 17.23 -10.82
CA PRO A 146 14.40 16.60 -10.15
C PRO A 146 14.22 16.47 -8.63
N PHE A 147 13.57 17.42 -7.96
CA PHE A 147 13.34 17.37 -6.52
C PHE A 147 12.41 16.24 -6.13
N VAL A 148 11.36 15.99 -6.92
CA VAL A 148 10.44 14.87 -6.72
C VAL A 148 11.19 13.54 -6.88
N MET A 149 11.99 13.39 -7.92
CA MET A 149 12.77 12.17 -8.16
C MET A 149 13.79 11.92 -7.05
N ASP A 150 14.47 12.96 -6.58
CA ASP A 150 15.41 12.85 -5.46
C ASP A 150 14.70 12.47 -4.15
N ALA A 151 13.52 13.05 -3.88
CA ALA A 151 12.70 12.68 -2.74
C ALA A 151 12.23 11.23 -2.81
N THR A 152 11.84 10.77 -4.01
CA THR A 152 11.44 9.39 -4.27
C THR A 152 12.59 8.42 -4.00
N ARG A 153 13.79 8.68 -4.51
CA ARG A 153 14.99 7.87 -4.24
C ARG A 153 15.32 7.79 -2.75
N ARG A 154 15.22 8.91 -2.03
CA ARG A 154 15.43 8.92 -0.57
C ARG A 154 14.38 8.10 0.17
N ALA A 155 13.12 8.15 -0.23
CA ALA A 155 12.06 7.37 0.38
C ALA A 155 12.27 5.86 0.17
N ILE A 156 12.65 5.44 -1.03
CA ILE A 156 13.00 4.05 -1.37
C ILE A 156 14.18 3.57 -0.50
N ALA A 157 15.24 4.37 -0.41
CA ALA A 157 16.42 4.04 0.39
C ALA A 157 16.10 3.93 1.88
N ARG A 158 15.28 4.83 2.43
CA ARG A 158 14.83 4.76 3.83
C ARG A 158 14.02 3.50 4.13
N ALA A 159 13.25 3.02 3.18
CA ALA A 159 12.51 1.76 3.32
C ALA A 159 13.42 0.52 3.18
N GLY A 160 14.69 0.70 2.85
CA GLY A 160 15.68 -0.38 2.77
C GLY A 160 15.80 -1.03 1.40
N TYR A 161 15.30 -0.39 0.34
CA TYR A 161 15.38 -0.91 -1.02
C TYR A 161 16.50 -0.24 -1.82
N GLU A 162 17.15 -1.03 -2.67
CA GLU A 162 18.12 -0.58 -3.66
C GLU A 162 17.45 -0.71 -5.05
N LEU A 163 16.71 0.31 -5.44
CA LEU A 163 15.96 0.35 -6.70
C LEU A 163 16.31 1.63 -7.47
N GLU A 164 16.51 1.49 -8.75
CA GLU A 164 16.75 2.60 -9.66
C GLU A 164 15.45 3.11 -10.29
N VAL A 165 15.26 4.40 -10.27
CA VAL A 165 14.12 5.10 -10.87
C VAL A 165 14.55 6.39 -11.53
#